data_8b6df86f91a34f996c9561b6f74bf4ff
#
_entry.id   8b6df86f91a34f996c9561b6f74bf4ff
#
_cell.length_a   1.000
_cell.length_b   1.000
_cell.length_c   1.000
_cell.angle_alpha   90.00
_cell.angle_beta   90.00
_cell.angle_gamma   90.00
#
_symmetry.space_group_name_H-M   'P 1'
#
loop_
_entity.id
_entity.type
_entity.pdbx_description
1 polymer ?
#
loop_
_entity_poly.entity_id
_entity_poly.type
_entity_poly.pdbx_seq_one_letter_code
_entity_poly.pdbx_strand_id
1 'polypeptide(L)'
;IFEKGSITETQKNTVARWLEILKKEGILREEDGRLSRTGKEVAVPEKAGDAETYFKKLKPYLKHMVTGNEVPLDVFYQKEPALAPNMLLRRIPGCEETVERLVQGLRLLAEERRKEPLQIIEIGTRDTAITRQFLNALEDVSVAYTYADSSKYFLQEAEKELAGYERVEFEMLNLEEGMDKQQMSLHSYDIVISVNALHRNIDAADAVKKVAELLKPNGILLMTDLVVRTYLQELTAAFLENGFADIRDKRKEAGLVTPDCLLWRECLSEAGLGEDCAVTERYGRCICCSRQQASVLSYHNGALREYLSEKLPEYMVPQNYHFMEQLPTLSNGKINRKQLREDFK
;
A
#
# COMPACT_ATOMS: atom_id res chain seq x y z
N ILE A 1 29.30 15.87 11.18
CA ILE A 1 28.04 15.80 11.92
C ILE A 1 27.79 14.40 12.42
N PHE A 2 27.87 13.39 11.54
CA PHE A 2 27.51 12.01 11.87
C PHE A 2 28.36 11.43 13.01
N GLU A 3 29.69 11.51 12.94
CA GLU A 3 30.59 11.02 14.00
C GLU A 3 30.44 11.81 15.30
N LYS A 4 30.47 13.16 15.21
CA LYS A 4 30.33 14.02 16.42
C LYS A 4 28.94 13.95 17.06
N GLY A 5 27.91 13.61 16.25
CA GLY A 5 26.53 13.45 16.73
C GLY A 5 26.21 12.06 17.25
N SER A 6 27.16 11.10 17.16
CA SER A 6 26.93 9.69 17.51
C SER A 6 25.71 9.09 16.81
N ILE A 7 25.49 9.48 15.56
CA ILE A 7 24.34 9.01 14.75
C ILE A 7 24.62 7.58 14.31
N THR A 8 23.66 6.68 14.55
CA THR A 8 23.78 5.27 14.16
C THR A 8 23.79 5.11 12.63
N GLU A 9 24.39 4.02 12.15
CA GLU A 9 24.45 3.72 10.73
C GLU A 9 23.05 3.67 10.11
N THR A 10 22.10 3.03 10.80
CA THR A 10 20.71 2.88 10.37
C THR A 10 19.95 4.20 10.26
N GLN A 11 20.40 5.28 10.91
CA GLN A 11 19.74 6.58 10.88
C GLN A 11 20.50 7.65 10.09
N LYS A 12 21.60 7.28 9.45
CA LYS A 12 22.37 8.25 8.65
C LYS A 12 21.55 8.84 7.51
N ASN A 13 20.80 8.03 6.78
CA ASN A 13 19.96 8.49 5.68
C ASN A 13 18.85 9.42 6.15
N THR A 14 18.19 9.09 7.27
CA THR A 14 17.17 9.93 7.90
C THR A 14 17.73 11.31 8.25
N VAL A 15 18.89 11.37 8.92
CA VAL A 15 19.51 12.64 9.30
C VAL A 15 20.04 13.39 8.08
N ALA A 16 20.65 12.72 7.11
CA ALA A 16 21.10 13.36 5.87
C ALA A 16 19.94 14.05 5.17
N ARG A 17 18.82 13.34 5.05
CA ARG A 17 17.60 13.90 4.48
C ARG A 17 17.08 15.13 5.24
N TRP A 18 17.06 15.11 6.57
CA TRP A 18 16.68 16.30 7.35
C TRP A 18 17.59 17.49 7.07
N LEU A 19 18.89 17.27 6.94
CA LEU A 19 19.84 18.34 6.63
C LEU A 19 19.55 18.93 5.23
N GLU A 20 19.26 18.12 4.24
CA GLU A 20 18.88 18.57 2.90
C GLU A 20 17.57 19.39 2.93
N ILE A 21 16.58 18.94 3.68
CA ILE A 21 15.33 19.68 3.88
C ILE A 21 15.61 21.04 4.50
N LEU A 22 16.40 21.09 5.57
CA LEU A 22 16.73 22.34 6.26
C LEU A 22 17.55 23.30 5.38
N LYS A 23 18.40 22.78 4.49
CA LYS A 23 19.10 23.58 3.48
C LYS A 23 18.11 24.12 2.45
N LYS A 24 17.24 23.28 1.90
CA LYS A 24 16.21 23.69 0.93
C LYS A 24 15.26 24.74 1.48
N GLU A 25 14.91 24.64 2.76
CA GLU A 25 14.09 25.63 3.46
C GLU A 25 14.85 26.92 3.81
N GLY A 26 16.16 26.97 3.53
CA GLY A 26 17.01 28.11 3.84
C GLY A 26 17.25 28.34 5.35
N ILE A 27 17.07 27.30 6.17
CA ILE A 27 17.35 27.33 7.62
C ILE A 27 18.82 27.06 7.88
N LEU A 28 19.41 26.17 7.07
CA LEU A 28 20.84 25.88 7.07
C LEU A 28 21.47 26.35 5.74
N ARG A 29 22.73 26.74 5.84
CA ARG A 29 23.60 26.94 4.69
C ARG A 29 24.86 26.09 4.85
N GLU A 30 25.43 25.67 3.73
CA GLU A 30 26.68 24.94 3.67
C GLU A 30 27.74 25.81 2.96
N GLU A 31 28.84 26.07 3.66
CA GLU A 31 29.99 26.81 3.14
C GLU A 31 31.25 26.02 3.50
N ASP A 32 32.09 25.72 2.52
CA ASP A 32 33.33 24.95 2.69
C ASP A 32 33.15 23.64 3.50
N GLY A 33 32.05 22.91 3.23
CA GLY A 33 31.71 21.67 3.93
C GLY A 33 31.26 21.84 5.39
N ARG A 34 30.99 23.07 5.82
CA ARG A 34 30.48 23.39 7.15
C ARG A 34 29.03 23.86 7.09
N LEU A 35 28.19 23.23 7.89
CA LEU A 35 26.80 23.65 8.05
C LEU A 35 26.68 24.70 9.15
N SER A 36 25.98 25.78 8.84
CA SER A 36 25.65 26.87 9.77
C SER A 36 24.18 27.29 9.65
N ARG A 37 23.63 27.84 10.74
CA ARG A 37 22.28 28.42 10.71
C ARG A 37 22.30 29.76 9.96
N THR A 38 21.29 30.00 9.14
CA THR A 38 21.17 31.25 8.37
C THR A 38 20.59 32.40 9.21
N GLY A 39 20.00 32.13 10.36
CA GLY A 39 19.23 33.10 11.12
C GLY A 39 17.80 33.30 10.62
N LYS A 40 17.36 32.58 9.57
CA LYS A 40 15.97 32.62 9.11
C LYS A 40 15.05 32.18 10.25
N GLU A 41 14.13 33.04 10.61
CA GLU A 41 13.06 32.71 11.55
C GLU A 41 11.99 31.88 10.83
N VAL A 42 11.56 30.81 11.47
CA VAL A 42 10.44 30.00 11.00
C VAL A 42 9.21 30.44 11.78
N ALA A 43 8.23 31.00 11.06
CA ALA A 43 6.96 31.34 11.67
C ALA A 43 6.27 30.04 12.16
N VAL A 44 6.02 29.95 13.45
CA VAL A 44 5.16 28.90 14.00
C VAL A 44 3.73 29.36 13.82
N PRO A 45 2.86 28.59 13.14
CA PRO A 45 1.46 28.97 12.98
C PRO A 45 0.81 29.18 14.36
N GLU A 46 0.04 30.27 14.53
CA GLU A 46 -0.68 30.57 15.78
C GLU A 46 -1.62 29.43 16.24
N LYS A 47 -2.03 28.57 15.31
CA LYS A 47 -2.89 27.40 15.54
C LYS A 47 -2.23 26.15 14.97
N ALA A 48 -1.15 25.68 15.59
CA ALA A 48 -0.56 24.40 15.21
C ALA A 48 -1.37 23.18 15.73
N GLY A 49 -2.32 23.41 16.63
CA GLY A 49 -3.31 22.42 17.09
C GLY A 49 -2.72 21.06 17.48
N ASP A 50 -3.26 20.01 16.88
CA ASP A 50 -2.84 18.63 17.14
C ASP A 50 -1.38 18.34 16.72
N ALA A 51 -0.87 19.00 15.68
CA ALA A 51 0.50 18.82 15.20
C ALA A 51 1.53 19.30 16.23
N GLU A 52 1.25 20.40 16.94
CA GLU A 52 2.14 20.89 18.01
C GLU A 52 2.16 19.93 19.19
N THR A 53 1.00 19.44 19.59
CA THR A 53 0.88 18.46 20.67
C THR A 53 1.61 17.16 20.32
N TYR A 54 1.46 16.69 19.08
CA TYR A 54 2.18 15.54 18.57
C TYR A 54 3.69 15.75 18.60
N PHE A 55 4.18 16.88 18.09
CA PHE A 55 5.60 17.20 18.07
C PHE A 55 6.18 17.34 19.47
N LYS A 56 5.47 17.96 20.40
CA LYS A 56 5.90 18.06 21.82
C LYS A 56 6.14 16.69 22.44
N LYS A 57 5.30 15.72 22.14
CA LYS A 57 5.45 14.33 22.60
C LYS A 57 6.59 13.60 21.91
N LEU A 58 6.79 13.81 20.62
CA LEU A 58 7.83 13.15 19.82
C LEU A 58 9.24 13.69 20.12
N LYS A 59 9.36 15.00 20.33
CA LYS A 59 10.64 15.71 20.48
C LYS A 59 11.64 15.06 21.45
N PRO A 60 11.24 14.59 22.65
CA PRO A 60 12.16 13.94 23.58
C PRO A 60 12.85 12.71 22.99
N TYR A 61 12.18 11.96 22.13
CA TYR A 61 12.68 10.71 21.55
C TYR A 61 13.60 10.92 20.32
N LEU A 62 13.47 12.03 19.60
CA LEU A 62 14.20 12.25 18.32
C LEU A 62 15.71 12.03 18.46
N LYS A 63 16.33 12.64 19.47
CA LYS A 63 17.77 12.48 19.73
C LYS A 63 18.11 11.03 20.06
N HIS A 64 17.34 10.40 20.90
CA HIS A 64 17.60 9.03 21.36
C HIS A 64 17.44 8.02 20.22
N MET A 65 16.48 8.21 19.32
CA MET A 65 16.31 7.35 18.14
C MET A 65 17.48 7.51 17.16
N VAL A 66 17.94 8.72 16.84
CA VAL A 66 19.07 8.89 15.92
C VAL A 66 20.41 8.41 16.48
N THR A 67 20.57 8.40 17.81
CA THR A 67 21.79 7.93 18.49
C THR A 67 21.72 6.46 18.91
N GLY A 68 20.63 5.75 18.61
CA GLY A 68 20.45 4.34 18.96
C GLY A 68 20.18 4.04 20.41
N ASN A 69 19.98 5.08 21.26
CA ASN A 69 19.58 4.88 22.65
C ASN A 69 18.13 4.43 22.79
N GLU A 70 17.33 4.61 21.76
CA GLU A 70 15.97 4.13 21.62
C GLU A 70 15.78 3.51 20.23
N VAL A 71 15.06 2.40 20.16
CA VAL A 71 14.68 1.74 18.91
C VAL A 71 13.41 2.42 18.39
N PRO A 72 13.40 2.97 17.17
CA PRO A 72 12.22 3.67 16.64
C PRO A 72 10.94 2.84 16.67
N LEU A 73 11.03 1.56 16.35
CA LEU A 73 9.87 0.66 16.36
C LEU A 73 9.26 0.55 17.76
N ASP A 74 10.09 0.43 18.81
CA ASP A 74 9.63 0.34 20.19
C ASP A 74 9.00 1.66 20.65
N VAL A 75 9.59 2.79 20.24
CA VAL A 75 9.02 4.11 20.57
C VAL A 75 7.62 4.24 19.98
N PHE A 76 7.46 3.97 18.68
CA PHE A 76 6.20 4.20 17.98
C PHE A 76 5.11 3.15 18.28
N TYR A 77 5.47 1.92 18.62
CA TYR A 77 4.46 0.85 18.74
C TYR A 77 4.33 0.24 20.14
N GLN A 78 5.26 0.54 21.05
CA GLN A 78 5.18 0.04 22.43
C GLN A 78 5.08 1.16 23.45
N LYS A 79 5.95 2.19 23.36
CA LYS A 79 6.01 3.26 24.37
C LYS A 79 4.98 4.36 24.13
N GLU A 80 4.86 4.81 22.89
CA GLU A 80 3.99 5.92 22.47
C GLU A 80 3.18 5.56 21.21
N PRO A 81 2.26 4.59 21.26
CA PRO A 81 1.50 4.15 20.07
C PRO A 81 0.73 5.27 19.37
N ALA A 82 0.37 6.33 20.12
CA ALA A 82 -0.27 7.52 19.55
C ALA A 82 0.64 8.32 18.59
N LEU A 83 1.96 8.07 18.61
CA LEU A 83 2.94 8.66 17.70
C LEU A 83 3.26 7.79 16.51
N ALA A 84 2.67 6.58 16.40
CA ALA A 84 2.92 5.69 15.30
C ALA A 84 2.55 6.32 13.94
N PRO A 85 3.31 6.05 12.87
CA PRO A 85 3.06 6.64 11.55
C PRO A 85 1.65 6.38 11.02
N ASN A 86 1.09 5.18 11.20
CA ASN A 86 -0.28 4.85 10.81
C ASN A 86 -1.32 5.70 11.57
N MET A 87 -1.11 5.94 12.88
CA MET A 87 -1.98 6.81 13.68
C MET A 87 -1.87 8.27 13.28
N LEU A 88 -0.69 8.71 12.82
CA LEU A 88 -0.51 10.04 12.24
C LEU A 88 -1.29 10.19 10.93
N LEU A 89 -1.21 9.20 10.04
CA LEU A 89 -1.91 9.22 8.76
C LEU A 89 -3.42 9.39 8.91
N ARG A 90 -4.01 8.81 9.98
CA ARG A 90 -5.42 8.97 10.32
C ARG A 90 -5.78 10.41 10.71
N ARG A 91 -4.83 11.14 11.35
CA ARG A 91 -5.05 12.53 11.81
C ARG A 91 -4.86 13.57 10.72
N ILE A 92 -4.29 13.20 9.59
CA ILE A 92 -4.16 14.12 8.46
C ILE A 92 -5.56 14.42 7.91
N PRO A 93 -5.90 15.71 7.68
CA PRO A 93 -7.20 16.10 7.18
C PRO A 93 -7.64 15.29 5.95
N GLY A 94 -8.92 14.97 5.88
CA GLY A 94 -9.51 14.20 4.77
C GLY A 94 -9.34 12.69 4.85
N CYS A 95 -8.63 12.14 5.84
CA CYS A 95 -8.52 10.68 5.97
C CYS A 95 -9.89 10.04 6.19
N GLU A 96 -10.63 10.54 7.15
CA GLU A 96 -11.97 10.03 7.51
C GLU A 96 -12.93 10.12 6.33
N GLU A 97 -12.99 11.28 5.66
CA GLU A 97 -13.82 11.48 4.48
C GLU A 97 -13.46 10.56 3.31
N THR A 98 -12.16 10.35 3.06
CA THR A 98 -11.73 9.45 1.97
C THR A 98 -12.04 7.99 2.30
N VAL A 99 -11.90 7.57 3.55
CA VAL A 99 -12.28 6.22 4.01
C VAL A 99 -13.79 6.03 3.89
N GLU A 100 -14.61 6.99 4.32
CA GLU A 100 -16.07 6.93 4.15
C GLU A 100 -16.47 6.74 2.69
N ARG A 101 -15.80 7.41 1.75
CA ARG A 101 -16.06 7.23 0.30
C ARG A 101 -15.70 5.82 -0.17
N LEU A 102 -14.60 5.24 0.33
CA LEU A 102 -14.26 3.86 0.01
C LEU A 102 -15.30 2.88 0.59
N VAL A 103 -15.77 3.13 1.82
CA VAL A 103 -16.84 2.34 2.46
C VAL A 103 -18.12 2.39 1.63
N GLN A 104 -18.52 3.59 1.16
CA GLN A 104 -19.70 3.75 0.30
C GLN A 104 -19.51 3.02 -1.04
N GLY A 105 -18.34 3.17 -1.67
CA GLY A 105 -18.01 2.46 -2.91
C GLY A 105 -18.03 0.94 -2.73
N LEU A 106 -17.45 0.44 -1.65
CA LEU A 106 -17.46 -0.98 -1.31
C LEU A 106 -18.88 -1.52 -1.14
N ARG A 107 -19.75 -0.76 -0.47
CA ARG A 107 -21.15 -1.12 -0.27
C ARG A 107 -21.90 -1.26 -1.58
N LEU A 108 -21.77 -0.27 -2.47
CA LEU A 108 -22.41 -0.30 -3.80
C LEU A 108 -21.94 -1.50 -4.63
N LEU A 109 -20.64 -1.78 -4.65
CA LEU A 109 -20.08 -2.92 -5.36
C LEU A 109 -20.58 -4.26 -4.80
N ALA A 110 -20.69 -4.35 -3.47
CA ALA A 110 -21.20 -5.53 -2.80
C ALA A 110 -22.69 -5.78 -3.11
N GLU A 111 -23.48 -4.72 -3.24
CA GLU A 111 -24.90 -4.81 -3.62
C GLU A 111 -25.11 -5.28 -5.06
N GLU A 112 -24.23 -4.89 -5.98
CA GLU A 112 -24.29 -5.33 -7.37
C GLU A 112 -23.93 -6.83 -7.53
N ARG A 113 -23.09 -7.38 -6.66
CA ARG A 113 -22.50 -8.72 -6.78
C ARG A 113 -23.05 -9.77 -5.80
N ARG A 114 -24.28 -9.64 -5.33
CA ARG A 114 -24.89 -10.48 -4.25
C ARG A 114 -25.02 -11.98 -4.53
N LYS A 115 -24.69 -12.49 -5.71
CA LYS A 115 -25.01 -13.88 -6.09
C LYS A 115 -24.04 -14.92 -5.53
N GLU A 116 -22.82 -14.55 -5.23
CA GLU A 116 -21.77 -15.43 -4.69
C GLU A 116 -21.01 -14.72 -3.56
N PRO A 117 -20.35 -15.44 -2.65
CA PRO A 117 -19.50 -14.83 -1.64
C PRO A 117 -18.40 -14.01 -2.31
N LEU A 118 -18.35 -12.69 -2.01
CA LEU A 118 -17.30 -11.82 -2.51
C LEU A 118 -15.96 -12.18 -1.86
N GLN A 119 -14.93 -12.30 -2.66
CA GLN A 119 -13.56 -12.47 -2.22
C GLN A 119 -12.91 -11.10 -2.10
N ILE A 120 -12.62 -10.67 -0.89
CA ILE A 120 -12.05 -9.33 -0.61
C ILE A 120 -10.72 -9.51 0.10
N ILE A 121 -9.70 -8.76 -0.32
CA ILE A 121 -8.45 -8.64 0.40
C ILE A 121 -8.17 -7.18 0.74
N GLU A 122 -7.85 -6.92 2.00
CA GLU A 122 -7.37 -5.64 2.50
C GLU A 122 -5.86 -5.72 2.74
N ILE A 123 -5.08 -4.81 2.16
CA ILE A 123 -3.63 -4.87 2.18
C ILE A 123 -3.05 -3.72 3.02
N GLY A 124 -2.36 -4.09 4.08
CA GLY A 124 -1.43 -3.21 4.78
C GLY A 124 -2.02 -1.97 5.45
N THR A 125 -3.30 -1.92 5.73
CA THR A 125 -3.97 -0.74 6.34
C THR A 125 -3.38 -0.38 7.71
N ARG A 126 -3.04 -1.38 8.54
CA ARG A 126 -2.43 -1.21 9.88
C ARG A 126 -3.24 -0.30 10.82
N ASP A 127 -4.52 -0.14 10.56
CA ASP A 127 -5.48 0.58 11.41
C ASP A 127 -6.83 -0.18 11.42
N THR A 128 -7.00 -1.05 12.39
CA THR A 128 -8.17 -1.90 12.52
C THR A 128 -9.49 -1.13 12.75
N ALA A 129 -9.43 0.13 13.17
CA ALA A 129 -10.61 0.96 13.25
C ALA A 129 -11.13 1.34 11.85
N ILE A 130 -10.26 1.41 10.84
CA ILE A 130 -10.64 1.55 9.43
C ILE A 130 -11.18 0.21 8.92
N THR A 131 -10.49 -0.89 9.17
CA THR A 131 -10.94 -2.24 8.79
C THR A 131 -12.34 -2.54 9.30
N ARG A 132 -12.64 -2.18 10.56
CA ARG A 132 -14.00 -2.34 11.14
C ARG A 132 -15.07 -1.58 10.35
N GLN A 133 -14.76 -0.43 9.76
CA GLN A 133 -15.73 0.30 8.94
C GLN A 133 -16.09 -0.48 7.67
N PHE A 134 -15.11 -1.12 7.02
CA PHE A 134 -15.36 -2.00 5.88
C PHE A 134 -16.16 -3.24 6.28
N LEU A 135 -15.77 -3.90 7.36
CA LEU A 135 -16.47 -5.12 7.85
C LEU A 135 -17.91 -4.84 8.25
N ASN A 136 -18.17 -3.72 8.91
CA ASN A 136 -19.53 -3.30 9.29
C ASN A 136 -20.38 -2.96 8.06
N ALA A 137 -19.78 -2.34 7.03
CA ALA A 137 -20.49 -2.06 5.78
C ALA A 137 -20.88 -3.34 5.00
N LEU A 138 -20.27 -4.47 5.32
CA LEU A 138 -20.48 -5.77 4.69
C LEU A 138 -21.24 -6.76 5.60
N GLU A 139 -21.83 -6.31 6.71
CA GLU A 139 -22.43 -7.18 7.73
C GLU A 139 -23.52 -8.11 7.14
N ASP A 140 -24.32 -7.60 6.22
CA ASP A 140 -25.43 -8.32 5.56
C ASP A 140 -25.04 -8.92 4.18
N VAL A 141 -23.74 -8.93 3.84
CA VAL A 141 -23.23 -9.46 2.58
C VAL A 141 -22.42 -10.73 2.84
N SER A 142 -22.59 -11.75 2.00
CA SER A 142 -21.74 -12.94 2.03
C SER A 142 -20.35 -12.61 1.48
N VAL A 143 -19.34 -12.63 2.34
CA VAL A 143 -17.94 -12.29 1.97
C VAL A 143 -16.97 -13.27 2.61
N ALA A 144 -15.89 -13.56 1.90
CA ALA A 144 -14.64 -14.06 2.46
C ALA A 144 -13.67 -12.86 2.49
N TYR A 145 -13.23 -12.49 3.65
CA TYR A 145 -12.41 -11.29 3.87
C TYR A 145 -11.01 -11.67 4.35
N THR A 146 -10.00 -11.31 3.59
CA THR A 146 -8.60 -11.53 3.94
C THR A 146 -7.97 -10.20 4.37
N TYR A 147 -7.41 -10.14 5.58
CA TYR A 147 -6.54 -9.06 6.02
C TYR A 147 -5.08 -9.46 5.82
N ALA A 148 -4.35 -8.72 5.00
CA ALA A 148 -2.97 -9.05 4.64
C ALA A 148 -1.98 -7.93 5.01
N ASP A 149 -0.83 -8.29 5.56
CA ASP A 149 0.29 -7.37 5.83
C ASP A 149 1.63 -8.10 5.67
N SER A 150 2.67 -7.36 5.35
CA SER A 150 4.04 -7.87 5.28
C SER A 150 4.67 -8.06 6.67
N SER A 151 4.07 -7.56 7.73
CA SER A 151 4.58 -7.61 9.09
C SER A 151 3.76 -8.56 9.96
N LYS A 152 4.42 -9.60 10.48
CA LYS A 152 3.81 -10.50 11.45
C LYS A 152 3.27 -9.79 12.70
N TYR A 153 3.94 -8.72 13.12
CA TYR A 153 3.49 -7.90 14.24
C TYR A 153 2.10 -7.30 13.98
N PHE A 154 1.90 -6.65 12.83
CA PHE A 154 0.61 -6.03 12.50
C PHE A 154 -0.48 -7.06 12.25
N LEU A 155 -0.14 -8.23 11.69
CA LEU A 155 -1.11 -9.31 11.56
C LEU A 155 -1.60 -9.82 12.92
N GLN A 156 -0.68 -10.05 13.86
CA GLN A 156 -1.03 -10.50 15.20
C GLN A 156 -1.86 -9.48 15.98
N GLU A 157 -1.56 -8.19 15.84
CA GLU A 157 -2.38 -7.14 16.45
C GLU A 157 -3.77 -7.05 15.80
N ALA A 158 -3.85 -7.15 14.46
CA ALA A 158 -5.13 -7.17 13.76
C ALA A 158 -5.97 -8.39 14.16
N GLU A 159 -5.37 -9.58 14.25
CA GLU A 159 -6.05 -10.81 14.68
C GLU A 159 -6.68 -10.67 16.07
N LYS A 160 -5.96 -10.10 17.03
CA LYS A 160 -6.48 -9.81 18.36
C LYS A 160 -7.64 -8.81 18.35
N GLU A 161 -7.46 -7.71 17.61
CA GLU A 161 -8.43 -6.64 17.61
C GLU A 161 -9.69 -6.94 16.78
N LEU A 162 -9.59 -7.83 15.80
CA LEU A 162 -10.69 -8.26 14.94
C LEU A 162 -11.25 -9.64 15.31
N ALA A 163 -10.88 -10.22 16.45
CA ALA A 163 -11.31 -11.53 16.90
C ALA A 163 -12.85 -11.73 16.94
N GLY A 164 -13.62 -10.64 16.99
CA GLY A 164 -15.10 -10.69 16.93
C GLY A 164 -15.68 -10.87 15.52
N TYR A 165 -14.83 -10.86 14.48
CA TYR A 165 -15.26 -10.99 13.08
C TYR A 165 -14.83 -12.37 12.54
N GLU A 166 -15.63 -13.40 12.73
CA GLU A 166 -15.33 -14.83 12.40
C GLU A 166 -14.99 -15.08 10.91
N ARG A 167 -15.35 -14.15 10.01
CA ARG A 167 -15.15 -14.27 8.55
C ARG A 167 -13.87 -13.59 8.04
N VAL A 168 -12.98 -13.16 8.92
CA VAL A 168 -11.69 -12.53 8.55
C VAL A 168 -10.59 -13.56 8.66
N GLU A 169 -9.88 -13.77 7.57
CA GLU A 169 -8.65 -14.55 7.50
C GLU A 169 -7.44 -13.60 7.50
N PHE A 170 -6.33 -14.07 8.04
CA PHE A 170 -5.11 -13.25 8.18
C PHE A 170 -3.96 -13.92 7.43
N GLU A 171 -3.38 -13.20 6.47
CA GLU A 171 -2.33 -13.75 5.60
C GLU A 171 -1.10 -12.83 5.51
N MET A 172 0.08 -13.46 5.43
CA MET A 172 1.31 -12.75 5.14
C MET A 172 1.37 -12.40 3.66
N LEU A 173 1.50 -11.11 3.34
CA LEU A 173 1.70 -10.63 1.98
C LEU A 173 2.77 -9.55 1.96
N ASN A 174 3.89 -9.82 1.29
CA ASN A 174 4.96 -8.86 1.09
C ASN A 174 5.06 -8.46 -0.39
N LEU A 175 4.60 -7.26 -0.73
CA LEU A 175 4.66 -6.76 -2.10
C LEU A 175 6.09 -6.43 -2.58
N GLU A 176 7.11 -6.49 -1.71
CA GLU A 176 8.52 -6.39 -2.10
C GLU A 176 9.08 -7.73 -2.63
N GLU A 177 8.39 -8.83 -2.40
CA GLU A 177 8.79 -10.17 -2.83
C GLU A 177 7.99 -10.60 -4.06
N GLY A 178 8.52 -11.56 -4.83
CA GLY A 178 7.81 -12.17 -5.94
C GLY A 178 6.56 -12.93 -5.47
N MET A 179 5.46 -12.78 -6.19
CA MET A 179 4.19 -13.43 -5.85
C MET A 179 4.28 -14.97 -5.94
N ASP A 180 5.18 -15.49 -6.75
CA ASP A 180 5.48 -16.93 -6.89
C ASP A 180 6.08 -17.56 -5.63
N LYS A 181 6.64 -16.76 -4.72
CA LYS A 181 7.23 -17.21 -3.46
C LYS A 181 6.27 -17.17 -2.27
N GLN A 182 5.07 -16.67 -2.50
CA GLN A 182 4.06 -16.46 -1.48
C GLN A 182 2.87 -17.40 -1.72
N GLN A 183 2.19 -17.83 -0.66
CA GLN A 183 1.06 -18.75 -0.75
C GLN A 183 -0.25 -18.04 -1.12
N MET A 184 -0.15 -16.91 -1.82
CA MET A 184 -1.30 -16.12 -2.23
C MET A 184 -1.97 -16.70 -3.48
N SER A 185 -3.29 -16.73 -3.47
CA SER A 185 -4.07 -17.11 -4.64
C SER A 185 -4.17 -15.95 -5.61
N LEU A 186 -3.48 -16.04 -6.77
CA LEU A 186 -3.56 -15.04 -7.82
C LEU A 186 -4.93 -15.09 -8.52
N HIS A 187 -5.37 -13.93 -9.04
CA HIS A 187 -6.64 -13.77 -9.76
C HIS A 187 -7.87 -14.32 -9.03
N SER A 188 -7.87 -14.17 -7.69
CA SER A 188 -8.87 -14.78 -6.82
C SER A 188 -9.78 -13.78 -6.11
N TYR A 189 -9.41 -12.49 -6.11
CA TYR A 189 -10.14 -11.48 -5.36
C TYR A 189 -11.01 -10.62 -6.28
N ASP A 190 -12.25 -10.41 -5.86
CA ASP A 190 -13.18 -9.51 -6.53
C ASP A 190 -12.85 -8.05 -6.23
N ILE A 191 -12.37 -7.79 -5.01
CA ILE A 191 -12.03 -6.45 -4.55
C ILE A 191 -10.71 -6.51 -3.75
N VAL A 192 -9.79 -5.61 -4.09
CA VAL A 192 -8.61 -5.29 -3.26
C VAL A 192 -8.84 -3.92 -2.63
N ILE A 193 -8.64 -3.83 -1.31
CA ILE A 193 -8.72 -2.59 -0.55
C ILE A 193 -7.31 -2.22 -0.08
N SER A 194 -6.91 -0.97 -0.27
CA SER A 194 -5.64 -0.44 0.24
C SER A 194 -5.80 0.97 0.80
N VAL A 195 -5.47 1.14 2.08
CA VAL A 195 -5.54 2.44 2.76
C VAL A 195 -4.18 2.80 3.33
N ASN A 196 -3.56 3.85 2.78
CA ASN A 196 -2.26 4.36 3.21
C ASN A 196 -1.15 3.27 3.21
N ALA A 197 -1.17 2.37 2.23
CA ALA A 197 -0.30 1.20 2.24
C ALA A 197 0.66 1.15 1.04
N LEU A 198 0.21 1.40 -0.17
CA LEU A 198 1.00 1.15 -1.37
C LEU A 198 2.19 2.10 -1.50
N HIS A 199 2.08 3.35 -1.03
CA HIS A 199 3.20 4.31 -1.04
C HIS A 199 4.42 3.83 -0.23
N ARG A 200 4.23 2.93 0.75
CA ARG A 200 5.32 2.43 1.62
C ARG A 200 6.26 1.46 0.90
N ASN A 201 5.84 0.90 -0.23
CA ASN A 201 6.69 0.00 -0.99
C ASN A 201 7.85 0.77 -1.65
N ILE A 202 9.02 0.15 -1.75
CA ILE A 202 10.21 0.75 -2.36
C ILE A 202 10.01 1.01 -3.85
N ASP A 203 9.14 0.24 -4.50
CA ASP A 203 8.67 0.43 -5.86
C ASP A 203 7.13 0.38 -5.88
N ALA A 204 6.49 1.55 -5.96
CA ALA A 204 5.04 1.66 -5.96
C ALA A 204 4.42 1.10 -7.26
N ALA A 205 5.12 1.19 -8.39
CA ALA A 205 4.63 0.66 -9.66
C ALA A 205 4.62 -0.88 -9.64
N ASP A 206 5.67 -1.49 -9.12
CA ASP A 206 5.74 -2.94 -8.94
C ASP A 206 4.69 -3.44 -7.94
N ALA A 207 4.48 -2.72 -6.84
CA ALA A 207 3.44 -3.04 -5.86
C ALA A 207 2.03 -3.02 -6.49
N VAL A 208 1.72 -2.01 -7.32
CA VAL A 208 0.43 -1.94 -8.03
C VAL A 208 0.26 -3.07 -9.04
N LYS A 209 1.33 -3.48 -9.75
CA LYS A 209 1.29 -4.65 -10.65
C LYS A 209 0.95 -5.92 -9.89
N LYS A 210 1.59 -6.15 -8.72
CA LYS A 210 1.28 -7.31 -7.88
C LYS A 210 -0.14 -7.28 -7.31
N VAL A 211 -0.65 -6.09 -6.97
CA VAL A 211 -2.07 -5.92 -6.62
C VAL A 211 -3.00 -6.30 -7.76
N ALA A 212 -2.66 -5.93 -9.00
CA ALA A 212 -3.43 -6.32 -10.18
C ALA A 212 -3.43 -7.84 -10.41
N GLU A 213 -2.33 -8.53 -10.08
CA GLU A 213 -2.24 -10.00 -10.14
C GLU A 213 -3.16 -10.73 -9.14
N LEU A 214 -3.52 -10.07 -8.02
CA LEU A 214 -4.47 -10.63 -7.05
C LEU A 214 -5.92 -10.54 -7.55
N LEU A 215 -6.23 -9.53 -8.37
CA LEU A 215 -7.58 -9.27 -8.85
C LEU A 215 -8.05 -10.29 -9.90
N LYS A 216 -9.29 -10.75 -9.77
CA LYS A 216 -9.99 -11.44 -10.84
C LYS A 216 -10.13 -10.54 -12.07
N PRO A 217 -10.39 -11.11 -13.26
CA PRO A 217 -10.87 -10.32 -14.40
C PRO A 217 -12.08 -9.49 -13.99
N ASN A 218 -12.07 -8.20 -14.30
CA ASN A 218 -13.05 -7.22 -13.82
C ASN A 218 -13.11 -7.03 -12.30
N GLY A 219 -12.10 -7.49 -11.56
CA GLY A 219 -11.91 -7.17 -10.16
C GLY A 219 -11.60 -5.69 -9.96
N ILE A 220 -11.80 -5.16 -8.76
CA ILE A 220 -11.73 -3.73 -8.49
C ILE A 220 -10.71 -3.45 -7.39
N LEU A 221 -9.81 -2.50 -7.66
CA LEU A 221 -8.96 -1.88 -6.64
C LEU A 221 -9.68 -0.65 -6.07
N LEU A 222 -9.91 -0.66 -4.77
CA LEU A 222 -10.32 0.50 -3.97
C LEU A 222 -9.15 0.96 -3.13
N MET A 223 -8.61 2.16 -3.39
CA MET A 223 -7.49 2.67 -2.60
C MET A 223 -7.64 4.13 -2.23
N THR A 224 -7.06 4.49 -1.11
CA THR A 224 -6.71 5.87 -0.78
C THR A 224 -5.30 5.94 -0.24
N ASP A 225 -4.56 6.95 -0.68
CA ASP A 225 -3.20 7.15 -0.24
C ASP A 225 -2.84 8.64 -0.20
N LEU A 226 -1.78 8.99 0.52
CA LEU A 226 -1.24 10.34 0.50
C LEU A 226 -0.60 10.64 -0.85
N VAL A 227 -0.77 11.88 -1.33
CA VAL A 227 -0.10 12.40 -2.53
C VAL A 227 0.73 13.65 -2.23
N VAL A 228 0.75 14.06 -0.97
CA VAL A 228 1.55 15.18 -0.48
C VAL A 228 2.50 14.72 0.61
N ARG A 229 3.69 15.27 0.59
CA ARG A 229 4.66 15.10 1.64
C ARG A 229 4.30 15.94 2.86
N THR A 230 4.43 15.38 4.05
CA THR A 230 4.32 16.12 5.30
C THR A 230 5.62 16.03 6.09
N TYR A 231 6.00 17.11 6.78
CA TYR A 231 7.16 17.08 7.67
C TYR A 231 7.01 16.08 8.83
N LEU A 232 5.79 15.73 9.18
CA LEU A 232 5.54 14.71 10.19
C LEU A 232 5.95 13.31 9.71
N GLN A 233 5.79 12.99 8.43
CA GLN A 233 6.34 11.74 7.87
C GLN A 233 7.87 11.69 7.95
N GLU A 234 8.54 12.84 7.74
CA GLU A 234 9.99 12.94 7.88
C GLU A 234 10.46 12.73 9.34
N LEU A 235 9.61 13.00 10.30
CA LEU A 235 9.90 12.81 11.73
C LEU A 235 9.40 11.47 12.29
N THR A 236 8.73 10.65 11.49
CA THR A 236 8.16 9.36 11.91
C THR A 236 8.49 8.24 10.96
N ALA A 237 7.83 8.14 9.80
CA ALA A 237 8.04 7.08 8.83
C ALA A 237 9.50 6.98 8.35
N ALA A 238 10.19 8.11 8.20
CA ALA A 238 11.60 8.12 7.80
C ALA A 238 12.50 7.31 8.74
N PHE A 239 12.19 7.22 10.04
CA PHE A 239 12.94 6.38 10.98
C PHE A 239 12.79 4.88 10.69
N LEU A 240 11.66 4.48 10.14
CA LEU A 240 11.31 3.09 9.87
C LEU A 240 11.63 2.68 8.41
N GLU A 241 11.74 3.67 7.53
CA GLU A 241 11.90 3.51 6.08
C GLU A 241 13.27 4.03 5.58
N ASN A 242 14.32 3.86 6.39
CA ASN A 242 15.70 4.22 6.04
C ASN A 242 15.85 5.63 5.43
N GLY A 243 15.11 6.61 5.96
CA GLY A 243 15.10 7.97 5.41
C GLY A 243 14.57 8.04 3.97
N PHE A 244 13.77 7.06 3.55
CA PHE A 244 13.25 6.90 2.18
C PHE A 244 14.36 6.69 1.11
N ALA A 245 15.56 6.28 1.53
CA ALA A 245 16.69 6.10 0.63
C ALA A 245 16.53 4.89 -0.32
N ASP A 246 15.70 3.92 0.08
CA ASP A 246 15.51 2.66 -0.64
C ASP A 246 14.50 2.76 -1.79
N ILE A 247 13.80 3.88 -1.94
CA ILE A 247 12.88 4.12 -3.07
C ILE A 247 13.62 3.95 -4.39
N ARG A 248 13.04 3.15 -5.31
CA ARG A 248 13.64 2.77 -6.59
C ARG A 248 12.88 3.22 -7.82
N ASP A 249 11.62 3.62 -7.66
CA ASP A 249 10.76 4.08 -8.75
C ASP A 249 10.97 5.59 -9.07
N LYS A 250 10.13 6.12 -9.94
CA LYS A 250 10.16 7.53 -10.41
C LYS A 250 10.11 8.57 -9.28
N ARG A 251 9.65 8.18 -8.07
CA ARG A 251 9.69 9.08 -6.90
C ARG A 251 11.10 9.53 -6.56
N LYS A 252 12.10 8.65 -6.73
CA LYS A 252 13.50 8.97 -6.44
C LYS A 252 14.01 10.14 -7.27
N GLU A 253 13.75 10.12 -8.57
CA GLU A 253 14.16 11.17 -9.50
C GLU A 253 13.41 12.48 -9.25
N ALA A 254 12.12 12.37 -8.92
CA ALA A 254 11.26 13.51 -8.60
C ALA A 254 11.49 14.07 -7.18
N GLY A 255 12.30 13.40 -6.33
CA GLY A 255 12.50 13.79 -4.93
C GLY A 255 11.26 13.61 -4.04
N LEU A 256 10.33 12.76 -4.46
CA LEU A 256 9.08 12.46 -3.75
C LEU A 256 9.28 11.28 -2.78
N VAL A 257 8.49 11.25 -1.72
CA VAL A 257 8.39 10.10 -0.80
C VAL A 257 7.09 9.33 -0.97
N THR A 258 6.05 10.01 -1.44
CA THR A 258 4.79 9.42 -1.85
C THR A 258 4.56 9.74 -3.32
N PRO A 259 3.98 8.84 -4.11
CA PRO A 259 3.57 9.18 -5.46
C PRO A 259 2.53 10.31 -5.43
N ASP A 260 2.65 11.29 -6.32
CA ASP A 260 1.56 12.23 -6.56
C ASP A 260 0.44 11.60 -7.41
N CYS A 261 -0.64 12.33 -7.65
CA CYS A 261 -1.76 11.80 -8.43
C CYS A 261 -1.39 11.42 -9.87
N LEU A 262 -0.42 12.11 -10.47
CA LEU A 262 0.02 11.78 -11.82
C LEU A 262 0.76 10.46 -11.83
N LEU A 263 1.69 10.28 -10.92
CA LEU A 263 2.47 9.04 -10.80
C LEU A 263 1.57 7.85 -10.41
N TRP A 264 0.56 8.04 -9.53
CA TRP A 264 -0.42 7.00 -9.26
C TRP A 264 -1.19 6.56 -10.51
N ARG A 265 -1.63 7.52 -11.35
CA ARG A 265 -2.29 7.20 -12.63
C ARG A 265 -1.37 6.41 -13.58
N GLU A 266 -0.10 6.78 -13.65
CA GLU A 266 0.88 6.04 -14.44
C GLU A 266 1.05 4.60 -13.92
N CYS A 267 1.26 4.42 -12.61
CA CYS A 267 1.39 3.11 -12.00
C CYS A 267 0.17 2.22 -12.26
N LEU A 268 -1.04 2.78 -12.12
CA LEU A 268 -2.29 2.07 -12.38
C LEU A 268 -2.44 1.70 -13.86
N SER A 269 -2.11 2.63 -14.77
CA SER A 269 -2.16 2.37 -16.21
C SER A 269 -1.18 1.28 -16.63
N GLU A 270 0.06 1.33 -16.12
CA GLU A 270 1.09 0.32 -16.39
C GLU A 270 0.71 -1.08 -15.85
N ALA A 271 -0.11 -1.14 -14.82
CA ALA A 271 -0.63 -2.38 -14.24
C ALA A 271 -1.94 -2.88 -14.90
N GLY A 272 -2.43 -2.20 -15.94
CA GLY A 272 -3.69 -2.55 -16.60
C GLY A 272 -4.94 -2.15 -15.81
N LEU A 273 -4.82 -1.21 -14.90
CA LEU A 273 -5.89 -0.67 -14.07
C LEU A 273 -6.32 0.75 -14.50
N GLY A 274 -6.01 1.17 -15.74
CA GLY A 274 -6.00 2.61 -16.08
C GLY A 274 -7.27 3.16 -16.70
N GLU A 275 -8.02 2.40 -17.51
CA GLU A 275 -9.06 3.01 -18.37
C GLU A 275 -10.29 3.49 -17.61
N ASP A 276 -10.74 2.75 -16.59
CA ASP A 276 -11.88 3.13 -15.76
C ASP A 276 -11.44 3.75 -14.42
N CYS A 277 -10.22 4.31 -14.36
CA CYS A 277 -9.64 4.79 -13.13
C CYS A 277 -10.12 6.20 -12.78
N ALA A 278 -10.90 6.32 -11.73
CA ALA A 278 -11.22 7.60 -11.11
C ALA A 278 -10.18 7.92 -10.03
N VAL A 279 -9.05 8.54 -10.40
CA VAL A 279 -8.13 9.12 -9.43
C VAL A 279 -8.49 10.58 -9.21
N THR A 280 -8.96 10.89 -8.01
CA THR A 280 -9.24 12.27 -7.59
C THR A 280 -8.35 12.64 -6.43
N GLU A 281 -7.83 13.88 -6.44
CA GLU A 281 -7.11 14.43 -5.29
C GLU A 281 -8.07 15.24 -4.42
N ARG A 282 -8.06 14.97 -3.13
CA ARG A 282 -8.76 15.78 -2.15
C ARG A 282 -7.97 15.77 -0.83
N TYR A 283 -7.76 16.94 -0.27
CA TYR A 283 -7.00 17.11 0.98
C TYR A 283 -5.58 16.49 0.96
N GLY A 284 -4.90 16.52 -0.19
CA GLY A 284 -3.58 15.90 -0.32
C GLY A 284 -3.61 14.37 -0.29
N ARG A 285 -4.76 13.77 -0.65
CA ARG A 285 -4.95 12.33 -0.80
C ARG A 285 -5.52 12.01 -2.16
N CYS A 286 -5.10 10.89 -2.73
CA CYS A 286 -5.82 10.29 -3.84
C CYS A 286 -6.90 9.34 -3.33
N ILE A 287 -7.98 9.27 -4.06
CA ILE A 287 -8.98 8.20 -3.98
C ILE A 287 -9.00 7.56 -5.35
N CYS A 288 -8.81 6.26 -5.40
CA CYS A 288 -8.85 5.49 -6.64
C CYS A 288 -9.89 4.38 -6.52
N CYS A 289 -10.73 4.29 -7.54
CA CYS A 289 -11.53 3.11 -7.84
C CYS A 289 -11.15 2.70 -9.27
N SER A 290 -10.54 1.57 -9.43
CA SER A 290 -10.03 1.11 -10.72
C SER A 290 -10.41 -0.33 -10.97
N ARG A 291 -10.86 -0.62 -12.20
CA ARG A 291 -11.22 -1.96 -12.63
C ARG A 291 -10.09 -2.59 -13.43
N GLN A 292 -9.78 -3.84 -13.12
CA GLN A 292 -8.84 -4.62 -13.93
C GLN A 292 -9.47 -4.95 -15.28
N GLN A 293 -8.76 -4.62 -16.34
CA GLN A 293 -9.24 -4.88 -17.69
C GLN A 293 -9.06 -6.35 -18.08
N ALA A 294 -10.06 -6.89 -18.76
CA ALA A 294 -9.99 -8.25 -19.30
C ALA A 294 -8.84 -8.42 -20.33
N SER A 295 -8.39 -7.32 -20.96
CA SER A 295 -7.26 -7.33 -21.92
C SER A 295 -5.91 -7.61 -21.24
N VAL A 296 -5.77 -7.44 -19.92
CA VAL A 296 -4.57 -7.86 -19.19
C VAL A 296 -4.38 -9.36 -19.23
N LEU A 297 -5.44 -10.13 -19.40
CA LEU A 297 -5.36 -11.58 -19.60
C LEU A 297 -4.58 -11.97 -20.88
N SER A 298 -4.52 -11.13 -21.90
CA SER A 298 -3.69 -11.38 -23.10
C SER A 298 -2.20 -11.22 -22.82
N TYR A 299 -1.81 -10.38 -21.84
CA TYR A 299 -0.43 -10.26 -21.40
C TYR A 299 0.03 -11.49 -20.60
N HIS A 300 -0.86 -12.11 -19.83
CA HIS A 300 -0.53 -13.32 -19.07
C HIS A 300 -0.28 -14.54 -19.96
N ASN A 301 -0.81 -14.61 -21.19
CA ASN A 301 -0.47 -15.68 -22.12
C ASN A 301 1.03 -15.71 -22.45
N GLY A 302 1.64 -14.54 -22.65
CA GLY A 302 3.08 -14.43 -22.90
C GLY A 302 3.90 -14.85 -21.68
N ALA A 303 3.59 -14.29 -20.52
CA ALA A 303 4.28 -14.59 -19.25
C ALA A 303 4.08 -16.05 -18.83
N LEU A 304 2.87 -16.60 -18.99
CA LEU A 304 2.60 -18.01 -18.72
C LEU A 304 3.38 -18.94 -19.66
N ARG A 305 3.46 -18.59 -20.93
CA ARG A 305 4.25 -19.33 -21.92
C ARG A 305 5.74 -19.28 -21.60
N GLU A 306 6.29 -18.12 -21.25
CA GLU A 306 7.67 -17.93 -20.87
C GLU A 306 8.01 -18.74 -19.61
N TYR A 307 7.20 -18.65 -18.58
CA TYR A 307 7.32 -19.45 -17.35
C TYR A 307 7.27 -20.96 -17.61
N LEU A 308 6.34 -21.41 -18.47
CA LEU A 308 6.24 -22.83 -18.81
C LEU A 308 7.39 -23.30 -19.70
N SER A 309 7.95 -22.42 -20.54
CA SER A 309 9.09 -22.73 -21.40
C SER A 309 10.40 -22.94 -20.59
N GLU A 310 10.48 -22.32 -19.40
CA GLU A 310 11.60 -22.55 -18.47
C GLU A 310 11.49 -23.88 -17.71
N LYS A 311 10.28 -24.41 -17.55
CA LYS A 311 9.99 -25.58 -16.70
C LYS A 311 9.62 -26.85 -17.48
N LEU A 312 9.21 -26.70 -18.71
CA LEU A 312 8.74 -27.80 -19.56
C LEU A 312 9.54 -27.87 -20.87
N PRO A 313 9.77 -29.05 -21.41
CA PRO A 313 10.27 -29.19 -22.79
C PRO A 313 9.35 -28.45 -23.76
N GLU A 314 9.90 -27.89 -24.83
CA GLU A 314 9.18 -27.05 -25.81
C GLU A 314 7.91 -27.69 -26.37
N TYR A 315 7.92 -29.00 -26.60
CA TYR A 315 6.76 -29.75 -27.09
C TYR A 315 5.61 -29.90 -26.08
N MET A 316 5.84 -29.60 -24.78
CA MET A 316 4.85 -29.63 -23.71
C MET A 316 4.27 -28.24 -23.41
N VAL A 317 4.88 -27.17 -23.95
CA VAL A 317 4.40 -25.80 -23.72
C VAL A 317 3.16 -25.55 -24.62
N PRO A 318 1.97 -25.25 -24.03
CA PRO A 318 0.79 -24.97 -24.83
C PRO A 318 1.02 -23.77 -25.77
N GLN A 319 0.52 -23.85 -26.99
CA GLN A 319 0.59 -22.73 -27.94
C GLN A 319 -0.52 -21.71 -27.73
N ASN A 320 -1.68 -22.14 -27.23
CA ASN A 320 -2.86 -21.33 -27.01
C ASN A 320 -3.38 -21.57 -25.57
N TYR A 321 -3.77 -20.50 -24.91
CA TYR A 321 -4.39 -20.50 -23.58
C TYR A 321 -5.74 -19.81 -23.69
N HIS A 322 -6.77 -20.44 -23.16
CA HIS A 322 -8.11 -19.90 -23.12
C HIS A 322 -8.53 -19.75 -21.65
N PHE A 323 -8.80 -18.51 -21.23
CA PHE A 323 -9.27 -18.21 -19.89
C PHE A 323 -10.79 -18.16 -19.89
N MET A 324 -11.38 -18.74 -18.86
CA MET A 324 -12.83 -18.81 -18.68
C MET A 324 -13.16 -18.47 -17.22
N GLU A 325 -14.25 -17.74 -17.03
CA GLU A 325 -14.75 -17.48 -15.67
C GLU A 325 -15.18 -18.76 -14.96
N GLN A 326 -15.77 -19.71 -15.71
CA GLN A 326 -16.14 -21.02 -15.21
C GLN A 326 -15.94 -22.09 -16.30
N LEU A 327 -15.41 -23.23 -15.90
CA LEU A 327 -15.33 -24.37 -16.81
C LEU A 327 -16.73 -24.99 -17.00
N PRO A 328 -17.18 -25.25 -18.25
CA PRO A 328 -18.45 -25.93 -18.49
C PRO A 328 -18.41 -27.34 -17.89
N THR A 329 -19.39 -27.66 -17.07
CA THR A 329 -19.51 -28.95 -16.39
C THR A 329 -20.73 -29.72 -16.87
N LEU A 330 -20.65 -31.05 -16.84
CA LEU A 330 -21.77 -31.96 -17.03
C LEU A 330 -22.59 -32.01 -15.73
N SER A 331 -23.82 -32.53 -15.81
CA SER A 331 -24.72 -32.70 -14.67
C SER A 331 -24.14 -33.54 -13.51
N ASN A 332 -23.09 -34.31 -13.77
CA ASN A 332 -22.34 -35.09 -12.78
C ASN A 332 -21.10 -34.40 -12.22
N GLY A 333 -20.93 -33.08 -12.48
CA GLY A 333 -19.82 -32.26 -12.00
C GLY A 333 -18.49 -32.43 -12.76
N LYS A 334 -18.42 -33.30 -13.78
CA LYS A 334 -17.20 -33.45 -14.59
C LYS A 334 -17.14 -32.38 -15.69
N ILE A 335 -15.91 -31.96 -16.03
CA ILE A 335 -15.66 -30.97 -17.08
C ILE A 335 -16.25 -31.45 -18.41
N ASN A 336 -17.07 -30.61 -19.06
CA ASN A 336 -17.64 -30.85 -20.37
C ASN A 336 -16.64 -30.52 -21.49
N ARG A 337 -15.74 -31.48 -21.75
CA ARG A 337 -14.69 -31.32 -22.78
C ARG A 337 -15.23 -31.16 -24.22
N LYS A 338 -16.46 -31.61 -24.47
CA LYS A 338 -17.09 -31.48 -25.78
C LYS A 338 -17.46 -30.01 -26.01
N GLN A 339 -18.10 -29.39 -25.09
CA GLN A 339 -18.45 -27.96 -25.16
C GLN A 339 -17.20 -27.10 -25.27
N LEU A 340 -16.15 -27.34 -24.44
CA LEU A 340 -14.88 -26.62 -24.57
C LEU A 340 -14.27 -26.71 -25.99
N ARG A 341 -14.38 -27.85 -26.67
CA ARG A 341 -13.88 -27.98 -28.05
C ARG A 341 -14.75 -27.26 -29.10
N GLU A 342 -16.02 -27.04 -28.79
CA GLU A 342 -16.94 -26.31 -29.65
C GLU A 342 -16.78 -24.81 -29.48
N ASP A 343 -16.57 -24.37 -28.26
CA ASP A 343 -16.40 -22.94 -27.88
C ASP A 343 -15.07 -22.35 -28.39
N PHE A 344 -14.05 -23.19 -28.64
CA PHE A 344 -12.70 -22.77 -29.05
C PHE A 344 -12.26 -23.35 -30.42
N LYS A 345 -13.19 -23.66 -31.29
CA LYS A 345 -12.94 -23.93 -32.73
C LYS A 345 -12.88 -22.64 -33.52
#